data_622341dc9b6cf17c3ccbde443406ccff
#
_entry.id   622341dc9b6cf17c3ccbde443406ccff
#
_cell.length_a   1.000
_cell.length_b   1.000
_cell.length_c   1.000
_cell.angle_alpha   90.00
_cell.angle_beta   90.00
_cell.angle_gamma   90.00
#
_symmetry.space_group_name_H-M   'P 1'
#
loop_
_entity.id
_entity.type
_entity.pdbx_description
1 polymer ?
#
loop_
_entity_poly.entity_id
_entity_poly.type
_entity_poly.pdbx_seq_one_letter_code
_entity_poly.pdbx_strand_id
1 'polypeptide(L)'
;MSSDFRKDFKFFSEYPDLVYFDNAATTQKPDVVLERMVRYYESENANPLRGVYDLSVKATTVYEDARERTARFIGASSPSEIVFTRNATESLNLIARSYGEAFIKEGEDIVLTVMEHHSNLLPWQETARRTGANLVFLTPDKTGFISDEEIAVKITSKTALVSLAHISNVLGRKNPVEKVIKAAHDVGAVVVVDGAQAVPHTRVNVTEIDADFYVFSGHKMLAPMGIGALYGKKKLLNKMPPFLTGGEMIEYVELDSATYAEVPHKFEAGTVNVGGAAGLHAAMDYLDKVGFDCIEETELRLTKRLIEGMRALPYINIAGSDKPEEHHGIVTFTIDDVHPHDTASILNDAGICVRAGHHCAQPLMKFLGFNSTLRASLYFYNTEEEVDRFLDSLTKVRGWLGYGA
;
A
#
# COMPACT_ATOMS: atom_id res chain seq x y z
N MET A 1 -13.65 -7.76 24.05
CA MET A 1 -14.86 -8.21 23.35
C MET A 1 -14.60 -8.01 21.88
N SER A 2 -14.45 -9.07 21.09
CA SER A 2 -14.34 -8.96 19.64
C SER A 2 -15.69 -8.41 19.13
N SER A 3 -15.74 -7.15 18.70
CA SER A 3 -16.89 -6.63 17.98
C SER A 3 -16.96 -7.38 16.64
N ASP A 4 -18.13 -7.96 16.34
CA ASP A 4 -18.34 -8.66 15.08
C ASP A 4 -18.46 -7.64 13.94
N PHE A 5 -17.29 -7.25 13.40
CA PHE A 5 -17.24 -6.29 12.29
C PHE A 5 -17.69 -6.88 10.95
N ARG A 6 -17.77 -8.23 10.82
CA ARG A 6 -18.18 -8.88 9.55
C ARG A 6 -19.58 -8.44 9.08
N LYS A 7 -20.48 -8.18 10.02
CA LYS A 7 -21.85 -7.70 9.72
C LYS A 7 -21.92 -6.34 9.05
N ASP A 8 -20.84 -5.54 9.13
CA ASP A 8 -20.75 -4.23 8.47
C ASP A 8 -20.35 -4.37 6.99
N PHE A 9 -20.16 -5.61 6.49
CA PHE A 9 -19.74 -5.92 5.13
C PHE A 9 -20.75 -6.85 4.47
N LYS A 10 -21.57 -6.35 3.57
CA LYS A 10 -22.55 -7.13 2.81
C LYS A 10 -21.91 -8.31 2.07
N PHE A 11 -20.64 -8.17 1.67
CA PHE A 11 -19.87 -9.23 1.04
C PHE A 11 -19.92 -10.56 1.83
N PHE A 12 -19.76 -10.52 3.15
CA PHE A 12 -19.77 -11.75 3.96
C PHE A 12 -21.18 -12.32 4.19
N SER A 13 -22.23 -11.51 3.98
CA SER A 13 -23.60 -12.02 3.95
C SER A 13 -23.92 -12.75 2.64
N GLU A 14 -23.34 -12.28 1.51
CA GLU A 14 -23.48 -12.93 0.20
C GLU A 14 -22.63 -14.21 0.10
N TYR A 15 -21.49 -14.25 0.83
CA TYR A 15 -20.54 -15.38 0.83
C TYR A 15 -20.24 -15.85 2.26
N PRO A 16 -21.21 -16.40 3.00
CA PRO A 16 -21.05 -16.70 4.43
C PRO A 16 -19.97 -17.75 4.72
N ASP A 17 -19.76 -18.70 3.79
CA ASP A 17 -18.80 -19.78 3.94
C ASP A 17 -17.44 -19.49 3.28
N LEU A 18 -17.22 -18.30 2.71
CA LEU A 18 -15.97 -17.97 2.04
C LEU A 18 -14.94 -17.46 3.03
N VAL A 19 -13.76 -18.07 3.02
CA VAL A 19 -12.57 -17.57 3.73
C VAL A 19 -11.77 -16.65 2.80
N TYR A 20 -11.74 -15.35 3.11
CA TYR A 20 -11.04 -14.37 2.29
C TYR A 20 -9.72 -13.95 2.93
N PHE A 21 -8.61 -14.56 2.47
CA PHE A 21 -7.24 -14.32 2.93
C PHE A 21 -6.34 -13.70 1.84
N ASP A 22 -6.92 -12.83 0.99
CA ASP A 22 -6.16 -12.06 -0.01
C ASP A 22 -6.24 -10.53 0.22
N ASN A 23 -6.29 -10.11 1.49
CA ASN A 23 -6.46 -8.71 1.90
C ASN A 23 -5.30 -7.81 1.46
N ALA A 24 -4.06 -8.30 1.43
CA ALA A 24 -2.90 -7.55 0.96
C ALA A 24 -2.97 -7.23 -0.56
N ALA A 25 -3.85 -7.87 -1.32
CA ALA A 25 -4.14 -7.50 -2.71
C ALA A 25 -5.24 -6.45 -2.79
N THR A 26 -6.36 -6.66 -2.11
CA THR A 26 -7.46 -5.70 -1.93
C THR A 26 -8.33 -6.15 -0.76
N THR A 27 -8.80 -5.22 0.06
CA THR A 27 -9.74 -5.53 1.16
C THR A 27 -11.18 -5.52 0.68
N GLN A 28 -12.10 -6.12 1.44
CA GLN A 28 -13.54 -5.93 1.25
C GLN A 28 -13.96 -4.53 1.70
N LYS A 29 -15.14 -4.07 1.27
CA LYS A 29 -15.62 -2.70 1.52
C LYS A 29 -16.80 -2.75 2.49
N PRO A 30 -16.75 -2.00 3.61
CA PRO A 30 -17.91 -1.91 4.50
C PRO A 30 -19.06 -1.15 3.83
N ASP A 31 -20.28 -1.46 4.23
CA ASP A 31 -21.50 -0.92 3.63
C ASP A 31 -21.52 0.61 3.65
N VAL A 32 -21.03 1.24 4.72
CA VAL A 32 -20.97 2.71 4.84
C VAL A 32 -20.10 3.37 3.75
N VAL A 33 -19.08 2.67 3.25
CA VAL A 33 -18.24 3.16 2.14
C VAL A 33 -19.00 3.07 0.82
N LEU A 34 -19.66 1.95 0.58
CA LEU A 34 -20.47 1.74 -0.63
C LEU A 34 -21.65 2.72 -0.68
N GLU A 35 -22.38 2.87 0.43
CA GLU A 35 -23.48 3.82 0.57
C GLU A 35 -23.03 5.26 0.36
N ARG A 36 -21.86 5.66 0.89
CA ARG A 36 -21.32 7.02 0.69
C ARG A 36 -21.05 7.32 -0.78
N MET A 37 -20.52 6.33 -1.53
CA MET A 37 -20.29 6.47 -2.97
C MET A 37 -21.60 6.56 -3.74
N VAL A 38 -22.55 5.67 -3.46
CA VAL A 38 -23.88 5.68 -4.09
C VAL A 38 -24.56 7.02 -3.87
N ARG A 39 -24.61 7.50 -2.62
CA ARG A 39 -25.19 8.79 -2.26
C ARG A 39 -24.58 9.94 -3.05
N TYR A 40 -23.24 9.94 -3.26
CA TYR A 40 -22.60 10.98 -4.06
C TYR A 40 -23.18 11.03 -5.47
N TYR A 41 -23.26 9.89 -6.16
CA TYR A 41 -23.77 9.85 -7.53
C TYR A 41 -25.27 10.09 -7.64
N GLU A 42 -26.05 9.71 -6.63
CA GLU A 42 -27.51 9.91 -6.64
C GLU A 42 -27.92 11.36 -6.36
N SER A 43 -27.17 12.11 -5.55
CA SER A 43 -27.65 13.39 -5.01
C SER A 43 -26.64 14.53 -4.92
N GLU A 44 -25.35 14.29 -5.24
CA GLU A 44 -24.27 15.28 -5.06
C GLU A 44 -23.42 15.43 -6.32
N ASN A 45 -23.66 14.63 -7.36
CA ASN A 45 -22.83 14.55 -8.55
C ASN A 45 -22.92 15.80 -9.43
N ALA A 46 -21.79 16.49 -9.57
CA ALA A 46 -21.58 17.58 -10.53
C ALA A 46 -20.09 17.65 -10.89
N ASN A 47 -19.75 18.41 -11.93
CA ASN A 47 -18.35 18.73 -12.20
C ASN A 47 -17.82 19.67 -11.09
N PRO A 48 -16.79 19.26 -10.32
CA PRO A 48 -16.25 20.06 -9.22
C PRO A 48 -15.36 21.22 -9.72
N LEU A 49 -14.90 22.07 -8.81
CA LEU A 49 -13.89 23.11 -8.88
C LEU A 49 -14.32 24.39 -9.64
N ARG A 50 -14.79 24.32 -10.87
CA ARG A 50 -15.04 25.52 -11.72
C ARG A 50 -16.49 25.95 -11.84
N GLY A 51 -17.43 25.14 -11.42
CA GLY A 51 -18.85 25.50 -11.48
C GLY A 51 -19.24 26.48 -10.38
N VAL A 52 -20.05 27.50 -10.74
CA VAL A 52 -20.53 28.52 -9.79
C VAL A 52 -21.95 28.22 -9.26
N TYR A 53 -22.52 27.07 -9.58
CA TYR A 53 -23.84 26.65 -9.12
C TYR A 53 -23.72 25.70 -7.91
N ASP A 54 -24.71 25.71 -7.04
CA ASP A 54 -24.69 25.05 -5.71
C ASP A 54 -24.24 23.58 -5.75
N LEU A 55 -24.66 22.83 -6.76
CA LEU A 55 -24.30 21.41 -6.87
C LEU A 55 -22.80 21.22 -7.18
N SER A 56 -22.20 22.11 -7.99
CA SER A 56 -20.76 22.07 -8.25
C SER A 56 -19.95 22.46 -7.01
N VAL A 57 -20.42 23.47 -6.27
CA VAL A 57 -19.81 23.83 -4.97
C VAL A 57 -19.89 22.65 -4.01
N LYS A 58 -21.03 21.97 -3.94
CA LYS A 58 -21.19 20.77 -3.10
C LYS A 58 -20.24 19.65 -3.50
N ALA A 59 -20.10 19.35 -4.79
CA ALA A 59 -19.15 18.33 -5.28
C ALA A 59 -17.70 18.71 -4.94
N THR A 60 -17.34 19.99 -5.07
CA THR A 60 -16.03 20.52 -4.67
C THR A 60 -15.79 20.33 -3.17
N THR A 61 -16.79 20.67 -2.34
CA THR A 61 -16.70 20.48 -0.87
C THR A 61 -16.48 19.01 -0.52
N VAL A 62 -17.21 18.07 -1.14
CA VAL A 62 -17.01 16.62 -0.91
C VAL A 62 -15.57 16.20 -1.21
N TYR A 63 -14.99 16.74 -2.27
CA TYR A 63 -13.61 16.41 -2.68
C TYR A 63 -12.57 16.99 -1.72
N GLU A 64 -12.70 18.26 -1.36
CA GLU A 64 -11.76 18.95 -0.47
C GLU A 64 -11.88 18.48 0.99
N ASP A 65 -13.10 18.16 1.47
CA ASP A 65 -13.29 17.51 2.78
C ASP A 65 -12.59 16.16 2.87
N ALA A 66 -12.62 15.38 1.78
CA ALA A 66 -11.87 14.12 1.71
C ALA A 66 -10.34 14.35 1.76
N ARG A 67 -9.85 15.44 1.13
CA ARG A 67 -8.44 15.83 1.19
C ARG A 67 -8.03 16.24 2.60
N GLU A 68 -8.81 17.08 3.23
CA GLU A 68 -8.58 17.50 4.62
C GLU A 68 -8.60 16.30 5.58
N ARG A 69 -9.57 15.39 5.37
CA ARG A 69 -9.66 14.16 6.15
C ARG A 69 -8.44 13.27 5.96
N THR A 70 -7.94 13.16 4.72
CA THR A 70 -6.73 12.40 4.40
C THR A 70 -5.52 13.00 5.11
N ALA A 71 -5.35 14.31 5.08
CA ALA A 71 -4.26 15.00 5.77
C ALA A 71 -4.28 14.69 7.27
N ARG A 72 -5.45 14.81 7.92
CA ARG A 72 -5.60 14.49 9.35
C ARG A 72 -5.34 13.01 9.64
N PHE A 73 -5.77 12.12 8.77
CA PHE A 73 -5.65 10.67 8.97
C PHE A 73 -4.21 10.19 9.02
N ILE A 74 -3.34 10.75 8.18
CA ILE A 74 -1.91 10.39 8.13
C ILE A 74 -1.00 11.40 8.84
N GLY A 75 -1.54 12.39 9.56
CA GLY A 75 -0.77 13.38 10.31
C GLY A 75 0.00 14.37 9.44
N ALA A 76 -0.50 14.71 8.24
CA ALA A 76 0.07 15.77 7.42
C ALA A 76 -0.25 17.16 7.99
N SER A 77 0.65 18.13 7.79
CA SER A 77 0.53 19.48 8.35
C SER A 77 -0.52 20.33 7.62
N SER A 78 -0.82 20.00 6.37
CA SER A 78 -1.77 20.77 5.55
C SER A 78 -2.44 19.90 4.49
N PRO A 79 -3.72 20.12 4.15
CA PRO A 79 -4.35 19.49 2.99
C PRO A 79 -3.62 19.76 1.67
N SER A 80 -2.91 20.88 1.54
CA SER A 80 -2.10 21.19 0.35
C SER A 80 -0.90 20.26 0.13
N GLU A 81 -0.60 19.38 1.08
CA GLU A 81 0.42 18.33 0.97
C GLU A 81 -0.14 16.99 0.46
N ILE A 82 -1.46 16.92 0.20
CA ILE A 82 -2.14 15.73 -0.27
C ILE A 82 -2.53 15.88 -1.74
N VAL A 83 -2.04 14.98 -2.58
CA VAL A 83 -2.41 14.85 -3.99
C VAL A 83 -3.19 13.56 -4.16
N PHE A 84 -4.41 13.61 -4.68
CA PHE A 84 -5.15 12.41 -5.02
C PHE A 84 -4.67 11.82 -6.35
N THR A 85 -4.52 10.51 -6.35
CA THR A 85 -4.09 9.70 -7.50
C THR A 85 -5.01 8.49 -7.63
N ARG A 86 -4.83 7.68 -8.67
CA ARG A 86 -5.61 6.43 -8.81
C ARG A 86 -5.20 5.35 -7.80
N ASN A 87 -3.95 5.34 -7.38
CA ASN A 87 -3.37 4.37 -6.43
C ASN A 87 -1.90 4.71 -6.14
N ALA A 88 -1.26 3.98 -5.22
CA ALA A 88 0.17 4.13 -4.91
C ALA A 88 1.09 3.99 -6.14
N THR A 89 0.75 3.14 -7.11
CA THR A 89 1.54 3.00 -8.35
C THR A 89 1.61 4.32 -9.12
N GLU A 90 0.47 5.01 -9.29
CA GLU A 90 0.46 6.32 -9.94
C GLU A 90 1.20 7.36 -9.13
N SER A 91 1.04 7.37 -7.79
CA SER A 91 1.78 8.25 -6.89
C SER A 91 3.30 8.09 -7.04
N LEU A 92 3.80 6.86 -7.05
CA LEU A 92 5.22 6.56 -7.22
C LEU A 92 5.73 6.97 -8.60
N ASN A 93 4.95 6.75 -9.66
CA ASN A 93 5.29 7.23 -11.01
C ASN A 93 5.30 8.77 -11.07
N LEU A 94 4.36 9.45 -10.41
CA LEU A 94 4.33 10.91 -10.32
C LEU A 94 5.63 11.41 -9.66
N ILE A 95 6.03 10.86 -8.52
CA ILE A 95 7.27 11.26 -7.84
C ILE A 95 8.48 10.98 -8.75
N ALA A 96 8.56 9.78 -9.32
CA ALA A 96 9.68 9.39 -10.17
C ALA A 96 9.85 10.29 -11.40
N ARG A 97 8.75 10.68 -12.05
CA ARG A 97 8.75 11.54 -13.24
C ARG A 97 8.93 13.02 -12.91
N SER A 98 8.19 13.50 -11.91
CA SER A 98 8.19 14.94 -11.61
C SER A 98 9.32 15.35 -10.67
N TYR A 99 9.70 14.50 -9.70
CA TYR A 99 10.84 14.76 -8.83
C TYR A 99 12.12 14.09 -9.38
N GLY A 100 12.06 12.78 -9.62
CA GLY A 100 13.25 12.01 -9.98
C GLY A 100 13.93 12.52 -11.25
N GLU A 101 13.19 12.63 -12.35
CA GLU A 101 13.75 13.09 -13.63
C GLU A 101 14.17 14.58 -13.62
N ALA A 102 13.60 15.41 -12.72
CA ALA A 102 13.94 16.84 -12.65
C ALA A 102 15.13 17.16 -11.74
N PHE A 103 15.39 16.35 -10.72
CA PHE A 103 16.35 16.71 -9.67
C PHE A 103 17.48 15.70 -9.45
N ILE A 104 17.31 14.43 -9.83
CA ILE A 104 18.36 13.41 -9.72
C ILE A 104 19.30 13.51 -10.92
N LYS A 105 20.61 13.54 -10.65
CA LYS A 105 21.65 13.75 -11.65
C LYS A 105 22.39 12.45 -11.99
N GLU A 106 23.09 12.47 -13.10
CA GLU A 106 23.99 11.40 -13.51
C GLU A 106 25.04 11.09 -12.44
N GLY A 107 25.19 9.81 -12.12
CA GLY A 107 26.14 9.30 -11.14
C GLY A 107 25.67 9.39 -9.69
N GLU A 108 24.55 10.03 -9.38
CA GLU A 108 23.92 9.97 -8.06
C GLU A 108 23.24 8.62 -7.83
N ASP A 109 23.01 8.27 -6.57
CA ASP A 109 22.44 6.98 -6.19
C ASP A 109 20.95 7.11 -5.80
N ILE A 110 20.13 6.22 -6.36
CA ILE A 110 18.76 5.94 -5.92
C ILE A 110 18.81 4.65 -5.10
N VAL A 111 18.56 4.75 -3.80
CA VAL A 111 18.61 3.61 -2.88
C VAL A 111 17.22 3.01 -2.70
N LEU A 112 17.09 1.70 -2.93
CA LEU A 112 15.86 0.91 -2.77
C LEU A 112 16.12 -0.25 -1.83
N THR A 113 15.08 -1.01 -1.46
CA THR A 113 15.30 -2.34 -0.87
C THR A 113 15.05 -3.44 -1.91
N VAL A 114 15.60 -4.64 -1.69
CA VAL A 114 15.27 -5.81 -2.54
C VAL A 114 13.83 -6.29 -2.28
N MET A 115 13.16 -5.77 -1.24
CA MET A 115 11.79 -6.14 -0.85
C MET A 115 10.70 -5.33 -1.55
N GLU A 116 11.07 -4.40 -2.43
CA GLU A 116 10.09 -3.48 -3.01
C GLU A 116 9.07 -4.19 -3.90
N HIS A 117 7.82 -3.76 -3.76
CA HIS A 117 6.78 -4.05 -4.75
C HIS A 117 7.20 -3.47 -6.11
N HIS A 118 6.84 -4.12 -7.22
CA HIS A 118 7.17 -3.63 -8.57
C HIS A 118 6.81 -2.16 -8.79
N SER A 119 5.75 -1.67 -8.17
CA SER A 119 5.34 -0.26 -8.23
C SER A 119 6.36 0.70 -7.63
N ASN A 120 7.16 0.23 -6.66
CA ASN A 120 8.23 1.02 -6.03
C ASN A 120 9.64 0.61 -6.52
N LEU A 121 9.72 -0.16 -7.57
CA LEU A 121 10.97 -0.55 -8.21
C LEU A 121 11.06 -0.02 -9.66
N LEU A 122 10.05 -0.34 -10.49
CA LEU A 122 10.10 -0.07 -11.93
C LEU A 122 10.17 1.43 -12.26
N PRO A 123 9.45 2.33 -11.58
CA PRO A 123 9.60 3.76 -11.84
C PRO A 123 11.02 4.27 -11.61
N TRP A 124 11.70 3.75 -10.58
CA TRP A 124 13.08 4.13 -10.26
C TRP A 124 14.11 3.54 -11.24
N GLN A 125 13.88 2.32 -11.75
CA GLN A 125 14.67 1.77 -12.85
C GLN A 125 14.60 2.67 -14.09
N GLU A 126 13.40 3.15 -14.41
CA GLU A 126 13.19 4.05 -15.55
C GLU A 126 13.82 5.43 -15.30
N THR A 127 13.68 5.98 -14.09
CA THR A 127 14.35 7.23 -13.69
C THR A 127 15.88 7.09 -13.82
N ALA A 128 16.46 6.05 -13.25
CA ALA A 128 17.91 5.81 -13.34
C ALA A 128 18.40 5.70 -14.80
N ARG A 129 17.63 5.00 -15.65
CA ARG A 129 17.95 4.88 -17.08
C ARG A 129 17.93 6.25 -17.80
N ARG A 130 17.03 7.16 -17.41
CA ARG A 130 16.87 8.48 -18.04
C ARG A 130 17.85 9.52 -17.53
N THR A 131 18.17 9.47 -16.24
CA THR A 131 19.04 10.46 -15.60
C THR A 131 20.51 10.06 -15.58
N GLY A 132 20.83 8.77 -15.80
CA GLY A 132 22.17 8.24 -15.61
C GLY A 132 22.53 7.98 -14.13
N ALA A 133 21.55 7.96 -13.24
CA ALA A 133 21.72 7.63 -11.83
C ALA A 133 21.95 6.12 -11.65
N ASN A 134 22.53 5.75 -10.50
CA ASN A 134 22.77 4.35 -10.14
C ASN A 134 21.62 3.83 -9.27
N LEU A 135 21.30 2.54 -9.38
CA LEU A 135 20.44 1.85 -8.42
C LEU A 135 21.28 1.12 -7.39
N VAL A 136 21.06 1.41 -6.13
CA VAL A 136 21.71 0.77 -4.97
C VAL A 136 20.63 0.07 -4.15
N PHE A 137 20.92 -1.13 -3.65
CA PHE A 137 19.92 -1.90 -2.90
C PHE A 137 20.37 -2.17 -1.47
N LEU A 138 19.50 -1.82 -0.53
CA LEU A 138 19.52 -2.31 0.84
C LEU A 138 19.11 -3.78 0.83
N THR A 139 19.97 -4.62 1.35
CA THR A 139 19.80 -6.07 1.38
C THR A 139 19.46 -6.53 2.79
N PRO A 140 18.22 -7.00 3.07
CA PRO A 140 17.87 -7.53 4.36
C PRO A 140 18.51 -8.90 4.60
N ASP A 141 18.43 -9.40 5.82
CA ASP A 141 18.63 -10.83 6.08
C ASP A 141 17.43 -11.67 5.57
N LYS A 142 17.49 -12.98 5.77
CA LYS A 142 16.41 -13.89 5.32
C LYS A 142 15.09 -13.70 6.04
N THR A 143 15.08 -13.01 7.19
CA THR A 143 13.86 -12.62 7.92
C THR A 143 13.25 -11.32 7.42
N GLY A 144 13.92 -10.61 6.51
CA GLY A 144 13.53 -9.29 6.02
C GLY A 144 14.06 -8.14 6.89
N PHE A 145 14.97 -8.41 7.84
CA PHE A 145 15.54 -7.37 8.69
C PHE A 145 16.67 -6.63 7.99
N ILE A 146 16.60 -5.29 7.97
CA ILE A 146 17.64 -4.40 7.46
C ILE A 146 18.43 -3.88 8.67
N SER A 147 19.72 -4.19 8.72
CA SER A 147 20.58 -3.77 9.84
C SER A 147 21.02 -2.31 9.74
N ASP A 148 21.43 -1.75 10.88
CA ASP A 148 21.97 -0.38 10.93
C ASP A 148 23.28 -0.26 10.12
N GLU A 149 24.09 -1.34 10.05
CA GLU A 149 25.30 -1.41 9.26
C GLU A 149 24.99 -1.35 7.76
N GLU A 150 23.96 -2.08 7.30
CA GLU A 150 23.54 -2.06 5.89
C GLU A 150 23.07 -0.65 5.48
N ILE A 151 22.31 0.02 6.34
CA ILE A 151 21.86 1.39 6.13
C ILE A 151 23.06 2.33 6.01
N ALA A 152 24.02 2.25 6.95
CA ALA A 152 25.19 3.11 6.98
C ALA A 152 26.16 2.91 5.80
N VAL A 153 26.26 1.68 5.27
CA VAL A 153 27.11 1.37 4.13
C VAL A 153 26.50 1.80 2.79
N LYS A 154 25.16 1.71 2.67
CA LYS A 154 24.49 1.95 1.39
C LYS A 154 23.99 3.37 1.20
N ILE A 155 23.66 4.08 2.28
CA ILE A 155 23.24 5.49 2.22
C ILE A 155 24.49 6.36 2.43
N THR A 156 24.92 7.02 1.36
CA THR A 156 26.19 7.77 1.30
C THR A 156 25.96 9.19 0.80
N SER A 157 26.99 10.02 0.79
CA SER A 157 26.93 11.38 0.22
C SER A 157 26.59 11.43 -1.29
N LYS A 158 26.56 10.27 -1.99
CA LYS A 158 26.08 10.18 -3.36
C LYS A 158 24.57 9.92 -3.46
N THR A 159 23.93 9.55 -2.36
CA THR A 159 22.50 9.24 -2.35
C THR A 159 21.69 10.50 -2.56
N ALA A 160 20.93 10.55 -3.65
CA ALA A 160 19.99 11.62 -3.95
C ALA A 160 18.58 11.30 -3.44
N LEU A 161 18.21 10.01 -3.47
CA LEU A 161 16.87 9.57 -3.07
C LEU A 161 16.94 8.16 -2.47
N VAL A 162 16.11 7.94 -1.44
CA VAL A 162 15.81 6.60 -0.90
C VAL A 162 14.32 6.33 -1.08
N SER A 163 13.94 5.16 -1.61
CA SER A 163 12.54 4.75 -1.68
C SER A 163 12.37 3.35 -1.10
N LEU A 164 11.46 3.20 -0.12
CA LEU A 164 11.25 1.93 0.55
C LEU A 164 9.79 1.72 0.97
N ALA A 165 9.38 0.45 1.00
CA ALA A 165 8.10 0.05 1.56
C ALA A 165 8.12 0.23 3.10
N HIS A 166 7.04 0.74 3.70
CA HIS A 166 6.90 0.79 5.15
C HIS A 166 6.70 -0.61 5.74
N ILE A 167 5.80 -1.40 5.12
CA ILE A 167 5.59 -2.82 5.42
C ILE A 167 5.70 -3.61 4.12
N SER A 168 6.46 -4.71 4.14
CA SER A 168 6.61 -5.60 2.98
C SER A 168 5.29 -6.31 2.67
N ASN A 169 4.85 -6.25 1.42
CA ASN A 169 3.65 -6.96 0.95
C ASN A 169 3.84 -8.48 0.81
N VAL A 170 5.05 -8.98 1.05
CA VAL A 170 5.40 -10.40 1.01
C VAL A 170 5.66 -10.95 2.40
N LEU A 171 6.58 -10.29 3.14
CA LEU A 171 7.01 -10.77 4.45
C LEU A 171 6.17 -10.24 5.61
N GLY A 172 5.31 -9.24 5.34
CA GLY A 172 4.57 -8.55 6.40
C GLY A 172 5.45 -7.74 7.34
N ARG A 173 6.77 -7.75 7.12
CA ARG A 173 7.72 -7.09 8.01
C ARG A 173 7.70 -5.59 7.85
N LYS A 174 7.65 -4.88 8.99
CA LYS A 174 7.83 -3.42 9.06
C LYS A 174 9.31 -3.07 8.91
N ASN A 175 9.62 -2.19 7.96
CA ASN A 175 10.95 -1.65 7.75
C ASN A 175 11.29 -0.55 8.75
N PRO A 176 12.58 -0.33 9.07
CA PRO A 176 13.04 0.71 10.00
C PRO A 176 13.03 2.10 9.33
N VAL A 177 11.83 2.56 8.91
CA VAL A 177 11.69 3.77 8.07
C VAL A 177 12.25 5.01 8.75
N GLU A 178 12.08 5.17 10.06
CA GLU A 178 12.59 6.33 10.81
C GLU A 178 14.14 6.38 10.79
N LYS A 179 14.78 5.23 10.91
CA LYS A 179 16.26 5.14 10.82
C LYS A 179 16.76 5.44 9.43
N VAL A 180 16.08 4.91 8.40
CA VAL A 180 16.41 5.13 6.99
C VAL A 180 16.21 6.61 6.63
N ILE A 181 15.10 7.23 7.07
CA ILE A 181 14.83 8.64 6.84
C ILE A 181 15.92 9.49 7.47
N LYS A 182 16.25 9.21 8.74
CA LYS A 182 17.33 9.96 9.43
C LYS A 182 18.65 9.85 8.66
N ALA A 183 19.07 8.64 8.29
CA ALA A 183 20.33 8.43 7.57
C ALA A 183 20.35 9.12 6.19
N ALA A 184 19.22 9.11 5.48
CA ALA A 184 19.07 9.81 4.20
C ALA A 184 19.13 11.33 4.36
N HIS A 185 18.44 11.88 5.34
CA HIS A 185 18.46 13.32 5.61
C HIS A 185 19.85 13.80 6.09
N ASP A 186 20.58 12.99 6.85
CA ASP A 186 21.97 13.31 7.28
C ASP A 186 22.91 13.53 6.09
N VAL A 187 22.60 12.94 4.90
CA VAL A 187 23.37 13.14 3.66
C VAL A 187 22.66 14.06 2.64
N GLY A 188 21.49 14.61 2.97
CA GLY A 188 20.72 15.51 2.13
C GLY A 188 19.84 14.82 1.08
N ALA A 189 19.64 13.51 1.18
CA ALA A 189 18.77 12.73 0.29
C ALA A 189 17.29 12.88 0.67
N VAL A 190 16.42 12.75 -0.33
CA VAL A 190 14.95 12.76 -0.17
C VAL A 190 14.44 11.34 0.03
N VAL A 191 13.40 11.17 0.85
CA VAL A 191 12.83 9.84 1.15
C VAL A 191 11.39 9.71 0.70
N VAL A 192 11.14 8.64 -0.06
CA VAL A 192 9.81 8.19 -0.49
C VAL A 192 9.45 6.93 0.28
N VAL A 193 8.30 6.92 0.95
CA VAL A 193 7.81 5.75 1.69
C VAL A 193 6.56 5.20 1.01
N ASP A 194 6.61 3.93 0.59
CA ASP A 194 5.43 3.20 0.13
C ASP A 194 4.67 2.63 1.34
N GLY A 195 3.59 3.30 1.70
CA GLY A 195 2.72 2.96 2.81
C GLY A 195 1.53 2.06 2.44
N ALA A 196 1.51 1.49 1.23
CA ALA A 196 0.36 0.74 0.73
C ALA A 196 -0.05 -0.44 1.63
N GLN A 197 0.88 -1.04 2.35
CA GLN A 197 0.60 -2.10 3.34
C GLN A 197 0.67 -1.60 4.80
N ALA A 198 1.05 -0.37 5.05
CA ALA A 198 1.09 0.16 6.41
C ALA A 198 -0.21 0.86 6.80
N VAL A 199 -0.71 1.75 5.94
CA VAL A 199 -1.92 2.56 6.19
C VAL A 199 -3.16 1.73 6.54
N PRO A 200 -3.40 0.52 5.97
CA PRO A 200 -4.50 -0.33 6.38
C PRO A 200 -4.37 -0.92 7.79
N HIS A 201 -3.14 -1.16 8.25
CA HIS A 201 -2.85 -2.04 9.38
C HIS A 201 -2.37 -1.32 10.63
N THR A 202 -1.75 -0.14 10.49
CA THR A 202 -1.16 0.60 11.62
C THR A 202 -1.38 2.10 11.46
N ARG A 203 -1.40 2.81 12.58
CA ARG A 203 -1.46 4.27 12.55
C ARG A 203 -0.17 4.84 11.98
N VAL A 204 -0.34 5.77 11.03
CA VAL A 204 0.76 6.46 10.37
C VAL A 204 0.70 7.95 10.72
N ASN A 205 1.85 8.53 11.04
CA ASN A 205 2.01 9.97 11.14
C ASN A 205 3.24 10.41 10.31
N VAL A 206 2.98 10.96 9.13
CA VAL A 206 4.02 11.32 8.16
C VAL A 206 4.92 12.46 8.66
N THR A 207 4.38 13.33 9.54
CA THR A 207 5.17 14.42 10.16
C THR A 207 6.11 13.88 11.23
N GLU A 208 5.67 12.94 12.07
CA GLU A 208 6.50 12.34 13.12
C GLU A 208 7.66 11.50 12.53
N ILE A 209 7.41 10.74 11.47
CA ILE A 209 8.47 9.98 10.79
C ILE A 209 9.33 10.86 9.88
N ASP A 210 8.94 12.13 9.66
CA ASP A 210 9.59 13.11 8.78
C ASP A 210 9.75 12.66 7.32
N ALA A 211 8.80 11.86 6.79
CA ALA A 211 8.83 11.45 5.40
C ALA A 211 8.74 12.66 4.45
N ASP A 212 9.50 12.63 3.34
CA ASP A 212 9.40 13.67 2.31
C ASP A 212 8.23 13.43 1.37
N PHE A 213 8.02 12.16 1.01
CA PHE A 213 6.85 11.65 0.30
C PHE A 213 6.34 10.37 0.95
N TYR A 214 5.01 10.21 0.98
CA TYR A 214 4.35 9.00 1.48
C TYR A 214 3.18 8.65 0.58
N VAL A 215 3.06 7.39 0.15
CA VAL A 215 2.02 6.99 -0.80
C VAL A 215 1.20 5.81 -0.29
N PHE A 216 -0.09 5.77 -0.65
CA PHE A 216 -0.93 4.61 -0.37
C PHE A 216 -2.09 4.46 -1.35
N SER A 217 -2.71 3.28 -1.34
CA SER A 217 -3.85 2.92 -2.19
C SER A 217 -5.11 2.74 -1.37
N GLY A 218 -6.21 3.39 -1.76
CA GLY A 218 -7.49 3.29 -1.05
C GLY A 218 -8.04 1.86 -1.01
N HIS A 219 -7.92 1.10 -2.10
CA HIS A 219 -8.50 -0.25 -2.19
C HIS A 219 -7.93 -1.27 -1.19
N LYS A 220 -6.79 -1.00 -0.57
CA LYS A 220 -6.20 -1.84 0.49
C LYS A 220 -6.64 -1.44 1.89
N MET A 221 -7.22 -0.24 2.04
CA MET A 221 -7.71 0.31 3.31
C MET A 221 -9.23 0.54 3.29
N LEU A 222 -9.99 -0.43 2.82
CA LEU A 222 -11.47 -0.45 2.77
C LEU A 222 -12.11 0.51 1.77
N ALA A 223 -11.34 1.41 1.14
CA ALA A 223 -11.85 2.38 0.17
C ALA A 223 -12.01 1.79 -1.24
N PRO A 224 -12.71 2.45 -2.15
CA PRO A 224 -12.90 1.95 -3.52
C PRO A 224 -11.58 1.86 -4.30
N MET A 225 -11.61 1.08 -5.39
CA MET A 225 -10.56 1.10 -6.40
C MET A 225 -10.55 2.44 -7.14
N GLY A 226 -9.41 2.82 -7.70
CA GLY A 226 -9.29 4.04 -8.51
C GLY A 226 -9.13 5.32 -7.69
N ILE A 227 -8.83 5.21 -6.40
CA ILE A 227 -8.42 6.31 -5.52
C ILE A 227 -7.26 5.89 -4.64
N GLY A 228 -6.30 6.78 -4.48
CA GLY A 228 -5.15 6.70 -3.59
C GLY A 228 -4.65 8.10 -3.29
N ALA A 229 -3.63 8.21 -2.47
CA ALA A 229 -3.06 9.50 -2.12
C ALA A 229 -1.53 9.46 -2.12
N LEU A 230 -0.96 10.60 -2.50
CA LEU A 230 0.40 10.99 -2.32
C LEU A 230 0.42 12.14 -1.30
N TYR A 231 1.12 11.94 -0.20
CA TYR A 231 1.62 13.02 0.64
C TYR A 231 2.99 13.47 0.13
N GLY A 232 3.21 14.76 0.07
CA GLY A 232 4.52 15.33 -0.20
C GLY A 232 4.73 16.62 0.57
N LYS A 233 5.93 16.80 1.17
CA LYS A 233 6.26 18.09 1.81
C LYS A 233 6.03 19.23 0.83
N LYS A 234 5.24 20.24 1.22
CA LYS A 234 4.81 21.35 0.35
C LYS A 234 5.98 22.01 -0.40
N LYS A 235 7.13 22.15 0.27
CA LYS A 235 8.35 22.71 -0.36
C LYS A 235 8.86 21.91 -1.56
N LEU A 236 8.67 20.57 -1.56
CA LEU A 236 9.05 19.69 -2.65
C LEU A 236 8.00 19.73 -3.75
N LEU A 237 6.72 19.58 -3.40
CA LEU A 237 5.61 19.67 -4.36
C LEU A 237 5.63 20.96 -5.16
N ASN A 238 5.93 22.10 -4.52
CA ASN A 238 6.03 23.39 -5.20
C ASN A 238 7.12 23.43 -6.29
N LYS A 239 8.26 22.75 -6.07
CA LYS A 239 9.38 22.71 -7.01
C LYS A 239 9.18 21.74 -8.17
N MET A 240 8.38 20.69 -7.95
CA MET A 240 8.18 19.65 -8.96
C MET A 240 7.40 20.18 -10.18
N PRO A 241 7.80 19.84 -11.42
CA PRO A 241 6.96 20.04 -12.59
C PRO A 241 5.69 19.16 -12.50
N PRO A 242 4.62 19.51 -13.23
CA PRO A 242 3.42 18.67 -13.28
C PRO A 242 3.72 17.30 -13.88
N PHE A 243 2.92 16.28 -13.49
CA PHE A 243 3.02 14.92 -14.02
C PHE A 243 2.16 14.73 -15.26
N LEU A 244 0.88 15.09 -15.15
CA LEU A 244 -0.08 15.10 -16.24
C LEU A 244 -0.44 16.55 -16.55
N THR A 245 -0.70 16.85 -17.82
CA THR A 245 -1.13 18.16 -18.26
C THR A 245 -2.51 18.10 -18.91
N GLY A 246 -3.34 19.10 -18.65
CA GLY A 246 -4.71 19.14 -19.17
C GLY A 246 -5.56 20.21 -18.50
N GLY A 247 -6.86 20.03 -18.47
CA GLY A 247 -7.78 20.90 -17.74
C GLY A 247 -7.60 20.79 -16.24
N GLU A 248 -8.12 21.74 -15.49
CA GLU A 248 -8.17 21.89 -14.02
C GLU A 248 -6.82 22.23 -13.37
N MET A 249 -5.69 21.73 -13.86
CA MET A 249 -4.36 21.87 -13.26
C MET A 249 -3.58 23.13 -13.69
N ILE A 250 -4.21 24.00 -14.45
CA ILE A 250 -3.62 25.23 -15.02
C ILE A 250 -4.20 26.48 -14.37
N GLU A 251 -3.43 27.58 -14.39
CA GLU A 251 -3.87 28.92 -14.04
C GLU A 251 -4.18 29.72 -15.31
N TYR A 252 -3.20 29.86 -16.20
CA TYR A 252 -3.35 30.50 -17.51
C TYR A 252 -2.74 29.63 -18.62
N VAL A 253 -3.34 29.68 -19.81
CA VAL A 253 -2.87 28.96 -21.00
C VAL A 253 -2.85 29.91 -22.19
N GLU A 254 -1.69 30.01 -22.83
CA GLU A 254 -1.47 30.68 -24.11
C GLU A 254 -1.26 29.62 -25.21
N LEU A 255 -1.05 30.04 -26.44
CA LEU A 255 -0.84 29.13 -27.56
C LEU A 255 0.46 28.31 -27.43
N ASP A 256 1.48 28.83 -26.80
CA ASP A 256 2.83 28.26 -26.70
C ASP A 256 3.33 28.11 -25.24
N SER A 257 2.54 28.49 -24.25
CA SER A 257 2.94 28.47 -22.84
C SER A 257 1.76 28.27 -21.91
N ALA A 258 2.04 27.84 -20.67
CA ALA A 258 1.04 27.73 -19.62
C ALA A 258 1.66 27.98 -18.24
N THR A 259 0.88 28.56 -17.33
CA THR A 259 1.15 28.55 -15.89
C THR A 259 0.26 27.52 -15.21
N TYR A 260 0.72 26.99 -14.09
CA TYR A 260 0.07 25.88 -13.41
C TYR A 260 -0.58 26.33 -12.11
N ALA A 261 -1.66 25.66 -11.74
CA ALA A 261 -2.33 25.90 -10.47
C ALA A 261 -1.38 25.65 -9.28
N GLU A 262 -1.74 26.19 -8.13
CA GLU A 262 -1.04 25.88 -6.89
C GLU A 262 -1.17 24.39 -6.52
N VAL A 263 -0.24 23.92 -5.68
CA VAL A 263 -0.34 22.57 -5.10
C VAL A 263 -1.56 22.47 -4.17
N PRO A 264 -2.30 21.35 -4.16
CA PRO A 264 -2.03 20.09 -4.86
C PRO A 264 -2.59 20.03 -6.29
N HIS A 265 -3.44 20.96 -6.69
CA HIS A 265 -4.23 20.93 -7.95
C HIS A 265 -3.36 20.84 -9.21
N LYS A 266 -2.15 21.37 -9.18
CA LYS A 266 -1.15 21.22 -10.26
C LYS A 266 -0.88 19.76 -10.68
N PHE A 267 -1.14 18.80 -9.80
CA PHE A 267 -0.93 17.37 -10.07
C PHE A 267 -2.21 16.60 -10.39
N GLU A 268 -3.37 17.25 -10.36
CA GLU A 268 -4.69 16.64 -10.51
C GLU A 268 -5.36 17.11 -11.82
N ALA A 269 -4.83 16.61 -12.95
CA ALA A 269 -5.32 16.99 -14.26
C ALA A 269 -6.63 16.28 -14.63
N GLY A 270 -7.56 17.02 -15.26
CA GLY A 270 -8.85 16.50 -15.72
C GLY A 270 -9.90 16.43 -14.62
N THR A 271 -11.11 15.97 -14.96
CA THR A 271 -12.19 15.82 -13.97
C THR A 271 -11.80 14.77 -12.94
N VAL A 272 -11.77 15.19 -11.67
CA VAL A 272 -11.28 14.38 -10.55
C VAL A 272 -12.29 13.35 -10.06
N ASN A 273 -11.81 12.29 -9.39
CA ASN A 273 -12.64 11.19 -8.88
C ASN A 273 -13.30 11.54 -7.53
N VAL A 274 -14.33 12.40 -7.55
CA VAL A 274 -15.02 12.83 -6.33
C VAL A 274 -15.72 11.66 -5.61
N GLY A 275 -16.38 10.77 -6.37
CA GLY A 275 -17.04 9.59 -5.77
C GLY A 275 -16.06 8.66 -5.06
N GLY A 276 -14.85 8.46 -5.65
CA GLY A 276 -13.77 7.72 -5.01
C GLY A 276 -13.25 8.41 -3.75
N ALA A 277 -13.07 9.73 -3.79
CA ALA A 277 -12.64 10.53 -2.63
C ALA A 277 -13.67 10.48 -1.50
N ALA A 278 -14.97 10.56 -1.81
CA ALA A 278 -16.05 10.38 -0.84
C ALA A 278 -16.00 9.00 -0.15
N GLY A 279 -15.77 7.95 -0.94
CA GLY A 279 -15.56 6.59 -0.42
C GLY A 279 -14.30 6.44 0.44
N LEU A 280 -13.20 7.10 0.05
CA LEU A 280 -11.96 7.13 0.83
C LEU A 280 -12.15 7.84 2.19
N HIS A 281 -12.88 8.96 2.20
CA HIS A 281 -13.26 9.65 3.43
C HIS A 281 -14.01 8.70 4.39
N ALA A 282 -15.07 8.06 3.89
CA ALA A 282 -15.87 7.13 4.71
C ALA A 282 -15.05 5.93 5.21
N ALA A 283 -14.09 5.44 4.41
CA ALA A 283 -13.18 4.36 4.82
C ALA A 283 -12.27 4.78 5.98
N MET A 284 -11.73 6.00 5.94
CA MET A 284 -10.91 6.53 7.05
C MET A 284 -11.72 6.72 8.33
N ASP A 285 -12.96 7.18 8.24
CA ASP A 285 -13.86 7.30 9.40
C ASP A 285 -14.19 5.93 9.98
N TYR A 286 -14.40 4.94 9.13
CA TYR A 286 -14.66 3.57 9.56
C TYR A 286 -13.43 2.96 10.25
N LEU A 287 -12.21 3.14 9.71
CA LEU A 287 -10.97 2.67 10.34
C LEU A 287 -10.73 3.32 11.71
N ASP A 288 -10.97 4.62 11.85
CA ASP A 288 -10.86 5.29 13.16
C ASP A 288 -11.93 4.79 14.16
N LYS A 289 -13.13 4.44 13.68
CA LYS A 289 -14.18 3.82 14.50
C LYS A 289 -13.79 2.42 14.97
N VAL A 290 -13.18 1.60 14.11
CA VAL A 290 -12.64 0.28 14.48
C VAL A 290 -11.50 0.43 15.48
N GLY A 291 -10.60 1.38 15.23
CA GLY A 291 -9.41 1.65 16.03
C GLY A 291 -8.22 0.77 15.64
N PHE A 292 -7.07 1.39 15.45
CA PHE A 292 -5.86 0.67 15.03
C PHE A 292 -5.36 -0.32 16.08
N ASP A 293 -5.52 -0.05 17.36
CA ASP A 293 -5.18 -1.00 18.43
C ASP A 293 -5.99 -2.31 18.27
N CYS A 294 -7.28 -2.21 17.96
CA CYS A 294 -8.14 -3.36 17.71
C CYS A 294 -7.73 -4.13 16.44
N ILE A 295 -7.32 -3.40 15.39
CA ILE A 295 -6.84 -4.00 14.14
C ILE A 295 -5.56 -4.78 14.42
N GLU A 296 -4.55 -4.15 15.03
CA GLU A 296 -3.25 -4.76 15.33
C GLU A 296 -3.37 -5.96 16.29
N GLU A 297 -4.17 -5.86 17.35
CA GLU A 297 -4.41 -6.97 18.28
C GLU A 297 -5.08 -8.16 17.59
N THR A 298 -6.09 -7.90 16.74
CA THR A 298 -6.80 -8.95 16.02
C THR A 298 -5.88 -9.64 15.02
N GLU A 299 -5.14 -8.86 14.21
CA GLU A 299 -4.21 -9.40 13.24
C GLU A 299 -3.09 -10.20 13.90
N LEU A 300 -2.50 -9.71 14.98
CA LEU A 300 -1.48 -10.43 15.74
C LEU A 300 -2.01 -11.77 16.28
N ARG A 301 -3.21 -11.77 16.85
CA ARG A 301 -3.84 -12.99 17.38
C ARG A 301 -4.10 -14.02 16.28
N LEU A 302 -4.65 -13.58 15.14
CA LEU A 302 -4.91 -14.46 14.00
C LEU A 302 -3.61 -14.96 13.35
N THR A 303 -2.63 -14.08 13.18
CA THR A 303 -1.31 -14.42 12.61
C THR A 303 -0.56 -15.40 13.49
N LYS A 304 -0.60 -15.21 14.80
CA LYS A 304 -0.01 -16.17 15.76
C LYS A 304 -0.63 -17.55 15.61
N ARG A 305 -1.96 -17.64 15.62
CA ARG A 305 -2.68 -18.91 15.43
C ARG A 305 -2.31 -19.57 14.11
N LEU A 306 -2.24 -18.79 13.02
CA LEU A 306 -1.89 -19.28 11.69
C LEU A 306 -0.46 -19.84 11.65
N ILE A 307 0.52 -19.09 12.14
CA ILE A 307 1.94 -19.50 12.14
C ILE A 307 2.17 -20.70 13.03
N GLU A 308 1.58 -20.74 14.23
CA GLU A 308 1.68 -21.88 15.14
C GLU A 308 1.09 -23.15 14.52
N GLY A 309 -0.07 -23.04 13.86
CA GLY A 309 -0.69 -24.17 13.15
C GLY A 309 0.13 -24.63 11.95
N MET A 310 0.68 -23.71 11.15
CA MET A 310 1.55 -24.07 10.03
C MET A 310 2.84 -24.77 10.45
N ARG A 311 3.45 -24.38 11.58
CA ARG A 311 4.64 -25.02 12.14
C ARG A 311 4.43 -26.47 12.57
N ALA A 312 3.20 -26.84 12.92
CA ALA A 312 2.84 -28.21 13.21
C ALA A 312 2.86 -29.10 11.96
N LEU A 313 2.94 -28.52 10.76
CA LEU A 313 2.97 -29.20 9.47
C LEU A 313 4.41 -29.18 8.93
N PRO A 314 5.18 -30.27 9.02
CA PRO A 314 6.63 -30.26 8.78
C PRO A 314 7.01 -29.98 7.31
N TYR A 315 6.07 -30.04 6.40
CA TYR A 315 6.23 -29.77 4.98
C TYR A 315 5.88 -28.31 4.57
N ILE A 316 5.54 -27.46 5.54
CA ILE A 316 5.29 -26.04 5.26
C ILE A 316 6.52 -25.21 5.62
N ASN A 317 6.99 -24.41 4.66
CA ASN A 317 8.09 -23.49 4.83
C ASN A 317 7.58 -22.05 4.80
N ILE A 318 7.59 -21.38 5.95
CA ILE A 318 7.19 -19.97 6.08
C ILE A 318 8.37 -19.10 5.65
N ALA A 319 8.10 -18.11 4.78
CA ALA A 319 9.10 -17.12 4.35
C ALA A 319 9.20 -15.99 5.38
N GLY A 320 10.42 -15.53 5.64
CA GLY A 320 10.66 -14.39 6.53
C GLY A 320 10.91 -14.79 7.98
N SER A 321 10.38 -14.00 8.91
CA SER A 321 10.57 -14.21 10.34
C SER A 321 9.79 -15.42 10.87
N ASP A 322 10.31 -15.99 11.93
CA ASP A 322 9.59 -17.01 12.72
C ASP A 322 8.73 -16.40 13.85
N LYS A 323 8.73 -15.07 14.01
CA LYS A 323 8.00 -14.37 15.05
C LYS A 323 6.69 -13.81 14.50
N PRO A 324 5.51 -14.22 15.03
CA PRO A 324 4.21 -13.76 14.54
C PRO A 324 4.04 -12.23 14.55
N GLU A 325 4.62 -11.55 15.54
CA GLU A 325 4.58 -10.09 15.70
C GLU A 325 5.33 -9.32 14.60
N GLU A 326 6.11 -9.99 13.78
CA GLU A 326 6.85 -9.38 12.68
C GLU A 326 6.14 -9.52 11.32
N HIS A 327 4.90 -10.05 11.28
CA HIS A 327 4.18 -10.38 10.04
C HIS A 327 3.02 -9.45 9.65
N HIS A 328 2.52 -8.58 10.51
CA HIS A 328 1.42 -7.62 10.25
C HIS A 328 0.31 -8.20 9.34
N GLY A 329 -0.28 -9.34 9.73
CA GLY A 329 -1.36 -9.99 9.00
C GLY A 329 -0.97 -10.71 7.71
N ILE A 330 0.30 -10.72 7.28
CA ILE A 330 0.75 -11.29 6.01
C ILE A 330 1.66 -12.48 6.27
N VAL A 331 1.28 -13.69 5.80
CA VAL A 331 2.09 -14.91 5.90
C VAL A 331 2.31 -15.50 4.51
N THR A 332 3.56 -15.52 4.09
CA THR A 332 3.99 -16.11 2.81
C THR A 332 4.69 -17.45 3.08
N PHE A 333 4.38 -18.47 2.29
CA PHE A 333 4.86 -19.83 2.53
C PHE A 333 4.91 -20.68 1.26
N THR A 334 5.56 -21.84 1.35
CA THR A 334 5.53 -22.91 0.36
C THR A 334 5.16 -24.24 1.02
N ILE A 335 4.71 -25.20 0.24
CA ILE A 335 4.50 -26.60 0.64
C ILE A 335 5.48 -27.47 -0.15
N ASP A 336 6.22 -28.34 0.52
CA ASP A 336 7.19 -29.23 -0.11
C ASP A 336 6.53 -30.09 -1.20
N ASP A 337 7.19 -30.17 -2.35
CA ASP A 337 6.78 -30.90 -3.53
C ASP A 337 5.48 -30.41 -4.21
N VAL A 338 4.82 -29.38 -3.70
CA VAL A 338 3.56 -28.85 -4.24
C VAL A 338 3.76 -27.47 -4.85
N HIS A 339 3.32 -27.33 -6.10
CA HIS A 339 3.38 -26.04 -6.75
C HIS A 339 2.34 -25.07 -6.13
N PRO A 340 2.68 -23.82 -5.83
CA PRO A 340 1.78 -22.86 -5.17
C PRO A 340 0.44 -22.64 -5.90
N HIS A 341 0.41 -22.68 -7.24
CA HIS A 341 -0.84 -22.57 -7.99
C HIS A 341 -1.77 -23.75 -7.78
N ASP A 342 -1.23 -24.98 -7.68
CA ASP A 342 -2.03 -26.19 -7.40
C ASP A 342 -2.64 -26.12 -6.01
N THR A 343 -1.84 -25.69 -5.01
CA THR A 343 -2.34 -25.43 -3.66
C THR A 343 -3.45 -24.37 -3.65
N ALA A 344 -3.26 -23.26 -4.37
CA ALA A 344 -4.28 -22.21 -4.42
C ALA A 344 -5.58 -22.71 -5.07
N SER A 345 -5.50 -23.58 -6.10
CA SER A 345 -6.66 -24.18 -6.75
C SER A 345 -7.40 -25.14 -5.80
N ILE A 346 -6.68 -25.98 -5.06
CA ILE A 346 -7.27 -26.89 -4.06
C ILE A 346 -7.95 -26.11 -2.93
N LEU A 347 -7.32 -25.04 -2.45
CA LEU A 347 -7.89 -24.17 -1.42
C LEU A 347 -9.13 -23.45 -1.93
N ASN A 348 -9.15 -23.00 -3.19
CA ASN A 348 -10.31 -22.38 -3.82
C ASN A 348 -11.51 -23.35 -3.85
N ASP A 349 -11.30 -24.62 -4.16
CA ASP A 349 -12.36 -25.64 -4.15
C ASP A 349 -12.91 -25.88 -2.73
N ALA A 350 -12.09 -25.58 -1.69
CA ALA A 350 -12.52 -25.56 -0.28
C ALA A 350 -13.15 -24.22 0.15
N GLY A 351 -13.34 -23.27 -0.76
CA GLY A 351 -13.89 -21.95 -0.48
C GLY A 351 -12.91 -21.02 0.25
N ILE A 352 -11.59 -21.16 -0.01
CA ILE A 352 -10.54 -20.37 0.64
C ILE A 352 -9.74 -19.60 -0.41
N CYS A 353 -9.76 -18.27 -0.32
CA CYS A 353 -9.07 -17.36 -1.23
C CYS A 353 -7.68 -17.01 -0.70
N VAL A 354 -6.64 -17.44 -1.38
CA VAL A 354 -5.24 -17.05 -1.15
C VAL A 354 -4.60 -16.63 -2.47
N ARG A 355 -3.45 -15.99 -2.40
CA ARG A 355 -2.69 -15.61 -3.59
C ARG A 355 -1.51 -16.54 -3.81
N ALA A 356 -1.31 -16.98 -5.06
CA ALA A 356 -0.10 -17.69 -5.50
C ALA A 356 0.71 -16.83 -6.48
N GLY A 357 2.03 -16.93 -6.45
CA GLY A 357 2.93 -16.30 -7.41
C GLY A 357 4.10 -15.53 -6.77
N HIS A 358 4.54 -14.47 -7.46
CA HIS A 358 5.67 -13.62 -7.04
C HIS A 358 5.24 -12.40 -6.20
N HIS A 359 3.94 -12.17 -6.01
CA HIS A 359 3.35 -11.06 -5.26
C HIS A 359 3.86 -9.67 -5.70
N CYS A 360 4.17 -9.51 -7.00
CA CYS A 360 4.79 -8.31 -7.59
C CYS A 360 6.12 -7.90 -6.90
N ALA A 361 6.91 -8.88 -6.44
CA ALA A 361 8.20 -8.68 -5.76
C ALA A 361 9.23 -9.74 -6.22
N GLN A 362 9.41 -9.91 -7.52
CA GLN A 362 10.31 -10.92 -8.11
C GLN A 362 11.76 -10.85 -7.59
N PRO A 363 12.37 -9.67 -7.39
CA PRO A 363 13.72 -9.61 -6.81
C PRO A 363 13.79 -10.21 -5.40
N LEU A 364 12.78 -9.97 -4.56
CA LEU A 364 12.69 -10.58 -3.23
C LEU A 364 12.53 -12.10 -3.32
N MET A 365 11.66 -12.60 -4.21
CA MET A 365 11.52 -14.05 -4.42
C MET A 365 12.85 -14.68 -4.77
N LYS A 366 13.59 -14.11 -5.71
CA LYS A 366 14.93 -14.56 -6.10
C LYS A 366 15.93 -14.53 -4.93
N PHE A 367 15.92 -13.45 -4.15
CA PHE A 367 16.77 -13.29 -2.96
C PHE A 367 16.49 -14.36 -1.90
N LEU A 368 15.21 -14.70 -1.67
CA LEU A 368 14.80 -15.73 -0.73
C LEU A 368 15.01 -17.16 -1.27
N GLY A 369 15.23 -17.32 -2.57
CA GLY A 369 15.41 -18.63 -3.23
C GLY A 369 14.10 -19.30 -3.65
N PHE A 370 12.99 -18.54 -3.76
CA PHE A 370 11.70 -19.06 -4.20
C PHE A 370 11.42 -18.73 -5.67
N ASN A 371 10.87 -19.69 -6.41
CA ASN A 371 10.33 -19.46 -7.75
C ASN A 371 8.90 -18.90 -7.68
N SER A 372 8.13 -19.34 -6.72
CA SER A 372 6.74 -18.94 -6.48
C SER A 372 6.37 -19.30 -5.05
N THR A 373 5.45 -18.56 -4.46
CA THR A 373 4.96 -18.81 -3.08
C THR A 373 3.44 -18.65 -3.01
N LEU A 374 2.87 -19.09 -1.89
CA LEU A 374 1.52 -18.75 -1.46
C LEU A 374 1.59 -17.61 -0.46
N ARG A 375 0.55 -16.77 -0.45
CA ARG A 375 0.40 -15.73 0.55
C ARG A 375 -1.02 -15.75 1.10
N ALA A 376 -1.15 -15.97 2.40
CA ALA A 376 -2.36 -15.70 3.17
C ALA A 376 -2.21 -14.31 3.79
N SER A 377 -3.19 -13.45 3.62
CA SER A 377 -3.22 -12.12 4.22
C SER A 377 -4.53 -11.88 4.94
N LEU A 378 -4.41 -11.70 6.23
CA LEU A 378 -5.49 -11.53 7.20
C LEU A 378 -5.84 -10.06 7.37
N TYR A 379 -7.04 -9.79 7.89
CA TYR A 379 -7.45 -8.46 8.29
C TYR A 379 -8.40 -8.54 9.50
N PHE A 380 -8.72 -7.43 10.15
CA PHE A 380 -9.47 -7.39 11.42
C PHE A 380 -10.87 -8.03 11.36
N TYR A 381 -11.47 -8.21 10.19
CA TYR A 381 -12.76 -8.88 10.03
C TYR A 381 -12.66 -10.41 9.82
N ASN A 382 -11.46 -10.95 9.71
CA ASN A 382 -11.26 -12.40 9.67
C ASN A 382 -11.42 -13.03 11.07
N THR A 383 -11.68 -14.32 11.12
CA THR A 383 -11.97 -15.04 12.37
C THR A 383 -11.00 -16.19 12.63
N GLU A 384 -10.97 -16.67 13.88
CA GLU A 384 -10.16 -17.83 14.26
C GLU A 384 -10.65 -19.10 13.58
N GLU A 385 -11.98 -19.24 13.41
CA GLU A 385 -12.59 -20.38 12.72
C GLU A 385 -12.18 -20.42 11.24
N GLU A 386 -12.00 -19.26 10.60
CA GLU A 386 -11.46 -19.17 9.24
C GLU A 386 -10.01 -19.67 9.19
N VAL A 387 -9.19 -19.29 10.18
CA VAL A 387 -7.80 -19.76 10.30
C VAL A 387 -7.76 -21.27 10.52
N ASP A 388 -8.60 -21.82 11.42
CA ASP A 388 -8.67 -23.25 11.67
C ASP A 388 -9.08 -24.03 10.40
N ARG A 389 -10.10 -23.56 9.70
CA ARG A 389 -10.53 -24.15 8.44
C ARG A 389 -9.45 -24.13 7.37
N PHE A 390 -8.69 -23.04 7.30
CA PHE A 390 -7.54 -22.94 6.41
C PHE A 390 -6.45 -23.94 6.77
N LEU A 391 -6.08 -24.05 8.04
CA LEU A 391 -5.08 -25.02 8.54
C LEU A 391 -5.51 -26.47 8.26
N ASP A 392 -6.78 -26.82 8.54
CA ASP A 392 -7.33 -28.14 8.23
C ASP A 392 -7.25 -28.44 6.71
N SER A 393 -7.52 -27.45 5.87
CA SER A 393 -7.40 -27.60 4.40
C SER A 393 -5.95 -27.83 3.98
N LEU A 394 -4.98 -27.15 4.60
CA LEU A 394 -3.54 -27.35 4.31
C LEU A 394 -3.08 -28.79 4.60
N THR A 395 -3.65 -29.44 5.64
CA THR A 395 -3.31 -30.86 5.95
C THR A 395 -3.67 -31.82 4.81
N LYS A 396 -4.63 -31.46 3.96
CA LYS A 396 -5.19 -32.32 2.90
C LYS A 396 -4.50 -32.11 1.56
N VAL A 397 -3.80 -30.98 1.36
CA VAL A 397 -3.25 -30.60 0.03
C VAL A 397 -2.33 -31.66 -0.54
N ARG A 398 -1.37 -32.18 0.23
CA ARG A 398 -0.43 -33.20 -0.25
C ARG A 398 -1.13 -34.50 -0.59
N GLY A 399 -2.08 -34.93 0.23
CA GLY A 399 -2.87 -36.15 0.00
C GLY A 399 -3.69 -36.11 -1.30
N TRP A 400 -4.28 -34.96 -1.65
CA TRP A 400 -5.01 -34.77 -2.90
C TRP A 400 -4.13 -34.93 -4.15
N LEU A 401 -2.84 -34.60 -4.03
CA LEU A 401 -1.87 -34.70 -5.12
C LEU A 401 -1.05 -36.00 -5.10
N GLY A 402 -1.34 -36.92 -4.15
CA GLY A 402 -0.68 -38.22 -4.07
C GLY A 402 0.70 -38.22 -3.41
N TYR A 403 1.09 -37.15 -2.71
CA TYR A 403 2.40 -37.03 -2.04
C TYR A 403 2.43 -37.60 -0.61
N GLY A 404 1.34 -38.24 -0.18
CA GLY A 404 1.21 -38.74 1.19
C GLY A 404 0.84 -37.62 2.19
N ALA A 405 0.47 -38.07 3.42
CA ALA A 405 0.11 -37.13 4.50
C ALA A 405 1.35 -36.48 5.10
#